data_fb1622e1a518a399a50bcbc377ab5760
#
_entry.id   fb1622e1a518a399a50bcbc377ab5760
#
_cell.length_a   1.000
_cell.length_b   1.000
_cell.length_c   1.000
_cell.angle_alpha   90.00
_cell.angle_beta   90.00
_cell.angle_gamma   90.00
#
_symmetry.space_group_name_H-M   'P 1'
#
loop_
_entity.id
_entity.type
_entity.pdbx_description
1 polymer ?
#
loop_
_entity_poly.entity_id
_entity_poly.type
_entity_poly.pdbx_seq_one_letter_code
_entity_poly.pdbx_strand_id
1 'polypeptide(L)'
;QATLDMIFELWADVAGVVSFHGLLRPTPHPNAPIRAAVLALHGYDDPMAPPEQLHAFQQEMTAAQADWQVVAFGGTMHAFTNPEANDPDFGTVYQPRADRRSWRMATGFLAEVLG
;
A
#
# COMPACT_ATOMS: atom_id res chain seq x y z
N GLN A 1 -10.86 5.65 2.06
CA GLN A 1 -9.54 5.15 1.64
C GLN A 1 -8.85 6.21 0.78
N ALA A 2 -7.63 6.59 1.16
CA ALA A 2 -6.91 7.64 0.44
C ALA A 2 -6.49 7.16 -0.95
N THR A 3 -6.59 8.06 -1.92
CA THR A 3 -6.00 7.83 -3.24
C THR A 3 -4.50 8.13 -3.20
N LEU A 4 -3.75 7.63 -4.18
CA LEU A 4 -2.34 7.95 -4.29
C LEU A 4 -2.09 9.45 -4.41
N ASP A 5 -2.98 10.18 -5.07
CA ASP A 5 -2.84 11.63 -5.21
C ASP A 5 -2.87 12.33 -3.87
N MET A 6 -3.82 11.97 -3.01
CA MET A 6 -3.91 12.53 -1.65
C MET A 6 -2.67 12.17 -0.83
N ILE A 7 -2.21 10.95 -0.96
CA ILE A 7 -1.01 10.48 -0.28
C ILE A 7 0.22 11.27 -0.73
N PHE A 8 0.35 11.53 -2.03
CA PHE A 8 1.48 12.28 -2.58
C PHE A 8 1.57 13.69 -2.00
N GLU A 9 0.44 14.37 -1.84
CA GLU A 9 0.43 15.70 -1.25
C GLU A 9 0.81 15.69 0.24
N LEU A 10 0.43 14.63 0.97
CA LEU A 10 0.70 14.52 2.40
C LEU A 10 2.11 14.01 2.68
N TRP A 11 2.69 13.21 1.80
CA TRP A 11 3.95 12.52 2.06
C TRP A 11 5.16 13.41 2.07
N ALA A 12 5.05 14.61 1.52
CA ALA A 12 6.19 15.54 1.46
C ALA A 12 6.72 15.88 2.86
N ASP A 13 5.85 15.87 3.88
CA ASP A 13 6.17 16.36 5.22
C ASP A 13 6.12 15.29 6.31
N VAL A 14 5.96 14.00 5.97
CA VAL A 14 5.91 12.92 6.96
C VAL A 14 7.11 12.00 6.84
N ALA A 15 7.49 11.36 7.94
CA ALA A 15 8.65 10.48 7.99
C ALA A 15 8.38 9.12 7.32
N GLY A 16 7.14 8.64 7.41
CA GLY A 16 6.78 7.36 6.83
C GLY A 16 5.30 7.22 6.59
N VAL A 17 4.95 6.37 5.64
CA VAL A 17 3.56 6.10 5.25
C VAL A 17 3.36 4.60 5.12
N VAL A 18 2.27 4.10 5.68
CA VAL A 18 1.84 2.72 5.48
C VAL A 18 0.50 2.73 4.77
N SER A 19 0.40 1.98 3.69
CA SER A 19 -0.85 1.79 2.96
C SER A 19 -1.32 0.35 3.11
N PHE A 20 -2.52 0.15 3.64
CA PHE A 20 -3.18 -1.15 3.70
C PHE A 20 -4.16 -1.23 2.55
N HIS A 21 -3.97 -2.21 1.66
CA HIS A 21 -4.83 -2.46 0.50
C HIS A 21 -5.27 -1.18 -0.24
N GLY A 22 -4.34 -0.25 -0.44
CA GLY A 22 -4.60 0.97 -1.19
C GLY A 22 -4.72 0.74 -2.68
N LEU A 23 -5.32 1.70 -3.37
CA LEU A 23 -5.38 1.69 -4.82
C LEU A 23 -4.06 2.25 -5.36
N LEU A 24 -3.38 1.46 -6.21
CA LEU A 24 -2.04 1.78 -6.71
C LEU A 24 -2.12 2.47 -8.07
N ARG A 25 -2.89 3.56 -8.16
CA ARG A 25 -3.06 4.31 -9.39
C ARG A 25 -1.92 5.31 -9.59
N PRO A 26 -1.58 5.62 -10.85
CA PRO A 26 -0.57 6.65 -11.12
C PRO A 26 -0.98 8.00 -10.53
N THR A 27 0.03 8.76 -10.13
CA THR A 27 -0.19 10.11 -9.60
C THR A 27 0.01 11.15 -10.70
N PRO A 28 -0.67 12.32 -10.62
CA PRO A 28 -0.39 13.44 -11.51
C PRO A 28 0.93 14.15 -11.20
N HIS A 29 1.66 13.75 -10.16
CA HIS A 29 2.94 14.34 -9.78
C HIS A 29 4.10 13.35 -9.98
N PRO A 30 4.30 12.81 -11.21
CA PRO A 30 5.18 11.66 -11.41
C PRO A 30 6.67 11.94 -11.18
N ASN A 31 7.08 13.21 -11.17
CA ASN A 31 8.48 13.59 -11.03
C ASN A 31 8.79 14.24 -9.68
N ALA A 32 7.81 14.33 -8.79
CA ALA A 32 8.03 14.91 -7.48
C ALA A 32 8.78 13.93 -6.58
N PRO A 33 9.87 14.34 -5.92
CA PRO A 33 10.58 13.46 -5.01
C PRO A 33 9.72 13.16 -3.77
N ILE A 34 9.80 11.92 -3.30
CA ILE A 34 9.11 11.49 -2.08
C ILE A 34 10.17 11.27 -1.01
N ARG A 35 10.09 12.02 0.08
CA ARG A 35 11.04 11.94 1.19
C ARG A 35 10.64 10.93 2.25
N ALA A 36 9.33 10.65 2.36
CA ALA A 36 8.83 9.67 3.30
C ALA A 36 9.24 8.26 2.89
N ALA A 37 9.51 7.42 3.87
CA ALA A 37 9.61 5.99 3.62
C ALA A 37 8.20 5.42 3.42
N VAL A 38 8.03 4.49 2.49
CA VAL A 38 6.71 4.00 2.08
C VAL A 38 6.64 2.49 2.22
N LEU A 39 5.63 2.01 2.92
CA LEU A 39 5.31 0.58 3.00
C LEU A 39 3.90 0.35 2.48
N ALA A 40 3.78 -0.38 1.38
CA ALA A 40 2.50 -0.78 0.82
C ALA A 40 2.25 -2.25 1.11
N LEU A 41 1.12 -2.54 1.75
CA LEU A 41 0.70 -3.88 2.13
C LEU A 41 -0.48 -4.27 1.25
N HIS A 42 -0.23 -5.17 0.31
CA HIS A 42 -1.07 -5.42 -0.85
C HIS A 42 -1.56 -6.87 -0.89
N GLY A 43 -2.84 -7.06 -1.22
CA GLY A 43 -3.37 -8.39 -1.50
C GLY A 43 -3.09 -8.77 -2.96
N TYR A 44 -2.42 -9.88 -3.17
CA TYR A 44 -2.02 -10.29 -4.52
C TYR A 44 -3.22 -10.51 -5.45
N ASP A 45 -4.32 -11.02 -4.90
CA ASP A 45 -5.54 -11.32 -5.66
C ASP A 45 -6.54 -10.15 -5.65
N ASP A 46 -6.11 -8.97 -5.25
CA ASP A 46 -6.94 -7.76 -5.23
C ASP A 46 -7.24 -7.30 -6.67
N PRO A 47 -8.48 -7.39 -7.14
CA PRO A 47 -8.82 -7.01 -8.51
C PRO A 47 -8.79 -5.50 -8.73
N MET A 48 -8.80 -4.71 -7.65
CA MET A 48 -8.76 -3.25 -7.74
C MET A 48 -7.33 -2.73 -7.93
N ALA A 49 -6.34 -3.58 -7.68
CA ALA A 49 -4.93 -3.24 -7.87
C ALA A 49 -4.20 -4.43 -8.50
N PRO A 50 -4.42 -4.69 -9.80
CA PRO A 50 -3.83 -5.85 -10.49
C PRO A 50 -2.31 -5.69 -10.64
N PRO A 51 -1.61 -6.77 -11.01
CA PRO A 51 -0.13 -6.76 -11.10
C PRO A 51 0.47 -5.62 -11.92
N GLU A 52 -0.21 -5.20 -12.98
CA GLU A 52 0.26 -4.09 -13.81
C GLU A 52 0.31 -2.78 -13.04
N GLN A 53 -0.68 -2.54 -12.19
CA GLN A 53 -0.70 -1.34 -11.33
C GLN A 53 0.37 -1.42 -10.26
N LEU A 54 0.61 -2.60 -9.71
CA LEU A 54 1.67 -2.79 -8.74
C LEU A 54 3.04 -2.48 -9.35
N HIS A 55 3.29 -2.97 -10.55
CA HIS A 55 4.54 -2.71 -11.25
C HIS A 55 4.71 -1.23 -11.55
N ALA A 56 3.64 -0.57 -12.02
CA ALA A 56 3.67 0.87 -12.29
C ALA A 56 3.94 1.68 -11.01
N PHE A 57 3.36 1.27 -9.88
CA PHE A 57 3.62 1.89 -8.60
C PHE A 57 5.08 1.78 -8.19
N GLN A 58 5.67 0.60 -8.36
CA GLN A 58 7.09 0.38 -8.05
C GLN A 58 7.99 1.27 -8.91
N GLN A 59 7.69 1.38 -10.20
CA GLN A 59 8.44 2.24 -11.10
C GLN A 59 8.31 3.72 -10.71
N GLU A 60 7.12 4.14 -10.33
CA GLU A 60 6.83 5.51 -9.93
C GLU A 60 7.57 5.87 -8.64
N MET A 61 7.55 4.98 -7.65
CA MET A 61 8.27 5.19 -6.40
C MET A 61 9.78 5.26 -6.62
N THR A 62 10.29 4.44 -7.52
CA THR A 62 11.71 4.44 -7.87
C THR A 62 12.09 5.76 -8.55
N ALA A 63 11.27 6.23 -9.49
CA ALA A 63 11.50 7.50 -10.17
C ALA A 63 11.43 8.69 -9.21
N ALA A 64 10.60 8.61 -8.18
CA ALA A 64 10.48 9.62 -7.14
C ALA A 64 11.59 9.53 -6.09
N GLN A 65 12.52 8.60 -6.24
CA GLN A 65 13.62 8.37 -5.29
C GLN A 65 13.15 8.05 -3.87
N ALA A 66 11.98 7.42 -3.75
CA ALA A 66 11.42 7.04 -2.46
C ALA A 66 12.14 5.82 -1.89
N ASP A 67 12.20 5.75 -0.56
CA ASP A 67 12.52 4.52 0.15
C ASP A 67 11.21 3.73 0.27
N TRP A 68 11.00 2.79 -0.64
CA TRP A 68 9.72 2.09 -0.73
C TRP A 68 9.88 0.60 -0.58
N GLN A 69 8.81 -0.01 -0.07
CA GLN A 69 8.70 -1.45 0.08
C GLN A 69 7.25 -1.86 -0.17
N VAL A 70 7.06 -2.93 -0.94
CA VAL A 70 5.75 -3.51 -1.19
C VAL A 70 5.76 -4.96 -0.71
N VAL A 71 4.75 -5.33 0.05
CA VAL A 71 4.55 -6.73 0.46
C VAL A 71 3.23 -7.18 -0.13
N ALA A 72 3.28 -8.21 -0.97
CA ALA A 72 2.10 -8.81 -1.57
C ALA A 72 1.77 -10.10 -0.84
N PHE A 73 0.54 -10.21 -0.35
CA PHE A 73 0.06 -11.40 0.35
C PHE A 73 -0.69 -12.31 -0.62
N GLY A 74 -0.21 -13.53 -0.79
CA GLY A 74 -0.86 -14.51 -1.66
C GLY A 74 -2.23 -14.91 -1.13
N GLY A 75 -3.16 -15.23 -2.04
CA GLY A 75 -4.50 -15.65 -1.67
C GLY A 75 -5.31 -14.61 -0.92
N THR A 76 -5.00 -13.33 -1.13
CA THR A 76 -5.53 -12.22 -0.34
C THR A 76 -6.09 -11.16 -1.27
N MET A 77 -7.32 -10.74 -0.99
CA MET A 77 -8.03 -9.75 -1.79
C MET A 77 -8.02 -8.38 -1.14
N HIS A 78 -8.79 -7.43 -1.71
CA HIS A 78 -8.94 -6.09 -1.19
C HIS A 78 -9.63 -6.10 0.17
N ALA A 79 -9.39 -5.08 0.98
CA ALA A 79 -9.98 -4.92 2.32
C ALA A 79 -9.67 -6.07 3.28
N PHE A 80 -8.51 -6.70 3.13
CA PHE A 80 -8.17 -7.89 3.90
C PHE A 80 -8.03 -7.65 5.41
N THR A 81 -7.93 -6.42 5.85
CA THR A 81 -7.88 -6.07 7.29
C THR A 81 -9.26 -5.77 7.88
N ASN A 82 -10.31 -5.75 7.07
CA ASN A 82 -11.66 -5.47 7.51
C ASN A 82 -12.37 -6.78 7.86
N PRO A 83 -12.68 -7.06 9.15
CA PRO A 83 -13.32 -8.31 9.55
C PRO A 83 -14.71 -8.53 8.95
N GLU A 84 -15.35 -7.48 8.47
CA GLU A 84 -16.68 -7.55 7.86
C GLU A 84 -16.64 -7.77 6.35
N ALA A 85 -15.48 -7.71 5.73
CA ALA A 85 -15.37 -7.91 4.29
C ALA A 85 -15.59 -9.38 3.93
N ASN A 86 -16.59 -9.64 3.11
CA ASN A 86 -16.92 -11.00 2.68
C ASN A 86 -17.71 -10.96 1.35
N ASP A 87 -17.09 -10.40 0.32
CA ASP A 87 -17.69 -10.33 -1.00
C ASP A 87 -16.64 -10.68 -2.05
N PRO A 88 -16.37 -11.98 -2.25
CA PRO A 88 -15.33 -12.41 -3.19
C PRO A 88 -15.62 -12.02 -4.65
N ASP A 89 -16.89 -11.88 -5.01
CA ASP A 89 -17.26 -11.47 -6.37
C ASP A 89 -16.89 -10.01 -6.64
N PHE A 90 -17.00 -9.19 -5.60
CA PHE A 90 -16.56 -7.79 -5.67
C PHE A 90 -15.05 -7.67 -5.46
N GLY A 91 -14.41 -8.65 -4.85
CA GLY A 91 -12.99 -8.67 -4.61
C GLY A 91 -12.57 -8.21 -3.22
N THR A 92 -13.47 -8.23 -2.24
CA THR A 92 -13.21 -7.83 -0.85
C THR A 92 -13.45 -8.99 0.09
N VAL A 93 -12.41 -9.48 0.73
CA VAL A 93 -12.51 -10.62 1.67
C VAL A 93 -11.52 -10.40 2.82
N TYR A 94 -12.00 -10.53 4.05
CA TYR A 94 -11.15 -10.53 5.23
C TYR A 94 -10.21 -11.73 5.22
N GLN A 95 -8.93 -11.51 5.46
CA GLN A 95 -7.94 -12.58 5.57
C GLN A 95 -7.21 -12.42 6.89
N PRO A 96 -7.55 -13.23 7.92
CA PRO A 96 -6.99 -13.02 9.27
C PRO A 96 -5.47 -13.17 9.34
N ARG A 97 -4.88 -14.05 8.53
CA ARG A 97 -3.44 -14.25 8.51
C ARG A 97 -2.73 -13.03 7.93
N ALA A 98 -3.23 -12.51 6.81
CA ALA A 98 -2.67 -11.32 6.19
C ALA A 98 -2.89 -10.10 7.09
N ASP A 99 -4.04 -10.02 7.75
CA ASP A 99 -4.33 -8.96 8.72
C ASP A 99 -3.26 -8.93 9.83
N ARG A 100 -3.03 -10.05 10.49
CA ARG A 100 -2.03 -10.12 11.57
C ARG A 100 -0.62 -9.78 11.08
N ARG A 101 -0.23 -10.36 9.94
CA ARG A 101 1.12 -10.16 9.40
C ARG A 101 1.34 -8.73 8.95
N SER A 102 0.33 -8.12 8.32
CA SER A 102 0.44 -6.74 7.86
C SER A 102 0.58 -5.77 9.03
N TRP A 103 -0.16 -5.97 10.12
CA TRP A 103 -0.03 -5.14 11.31
C TRP A 103 1.34 -5.25 11.96
N ARG A 104 1.93 -6.44 12.00
CA ARG A 104 3.30 -6.60 12.51
C ARG A 104 4.30 -5.84 11.67
N MET A 105 4.16 -5.92 10.35
CA MET A 105 5.04 -5.21 9.44
C MET A 105 4.87 -3.69 9.58
N ALA A 106 3.63 -3.23 9.67
CA ALA A 106 3.34 -1.80 9.82
C ALA A 106 3.91 -1.25 11.11
N THR A 107 3.72 -1.94 12.24
CA THR A 107 4.23 -1.45 13.53
C THR A 107 5.75 -1.48 13.57
N GLY A 108 6.39 -2.49 13.01
CA GLY A 108 7.86 -2.55 12.94
C GLY A 108 8.42 -1.44 12.05
N PHE A 109 7.80 -1.20 10.92
CA PHE A 109 8.19 -0.14 10.00
C PHE A 109 8.07 1.24 10.67
N LEU A 110 6.94 1.51 11.30
CA LEU A 110 6.72 2.79 11.97
C LEU A 110 7.70 3.01 13.12
N ALA A 111 8.01 1.96 13.88
CA ALA A 111 9.01 2.06 14.95
C ALA A 111 10.38 2.42 14.38
N GLU A 112 10.74 1.88 13.23
CA GLU A 112 12.01 2.17 12.59
C GLU A 112 12.08 3.62 12.09
N VAL A 113 11.06 4.10 11.38
CA VAL A 113 11.13 5.42 10.74
C VAL A 113 10.84 6.56 11.69
N LEU A 114 10.13 6.32 12.81
CA LEU A 114 9.82 7.33 13.83
C LEU A 114 10.78 7.28 15.01
N GLY A 115 11.44 6.17 15.17
CA GLY A 115 12.34 5.95 16.29
C GLY A 115 13.65 6.64 16.16
#